data_bd1b8c129f8a489cbbfd19d36d39ae49
#
_entry.id   bd1b8c129f8a489cbbfd19d36d39ae49
#
_cell.length_a   1.000
_cell.length_b   1.000
_cell.length_c   1.000
_cell.angle_alpha   90.00
_cell.angle_beta   90.00
_cell.angle_gamma   90.00
#
_symmetry.space_group_name_H-M   'P 1'
#
loop_
_entity.id
_entity.type
_entity.pdbx_description
1 polymer ?
#
loop_
_entity_poly.entity_id
_entity_poly.type
_entity_poly.pdbx_seq_one_letter_code
_entity_poly.pdbx_strand_id
1 'polypeptide(L)'
;MTHEKFEGERTLMRIHIGESDKWHGKPLHEAIVEMLRKDGFSGATVLRGVAGYGGSSIYHTDKLLRLSQDLPIVLEVIESAERIERILPRLDEMVDGGLITLEKVRVILYRPAKK
;
A
#
# COMPACT_ATOMS: atom_id res chain seq x y z
N MET A 1 19.87 -5.53 4.24
CA MET A 1 19.84 -5.36 2.78
C MET A 1 20.08 -3.92 2.41
N THR A 2 20.91 -3.71 1.40
CA THR A 2 21.25 -2.37 0.93
C THR A 2 20.33 -2.00 -0.21
N HIS A 3 19.79 -0.80 -0.17
CA HIS A 3 18.97 -0.27 -1.27
C HIS A 3 19.84 0.58 -2.17
N GLU A 4 19.79 0.27 -3.44
CA GLU A 4 20.62 0.97 -4.41
C GLU A 4 19.83 2.11 -5.04
N LYS A 5 20.58 3.08 -5.55
CA LYS A 5 19.97 4.10 -6.40
C LYS A 5 19.42 3.44 -7.65
N PHE A 6 18.31 3.96 -8.15
CA PHE A 6 17.85 3.49 -9.45
C PHE A 6 17.10 4.57 -10.17
N GLU A 7 17.07 4.42 -11.48
CA GLU A 7 16.32 5.26 -12.39
C GLU A 7 15.70 4.36 -13.43
N GLY A 8 14.76 4.90 -14.18
CA GLY A 8 14.17 4.19 -15.28
C GLY A 8 12.82 3.62 -14.94
N GLU A 9 12.40 2.64 -15.71
CA GLU A 9 11.06 2.10 -15.57
C GLU A 9 10.92 1.22 -14.34
N ARG A 10 9.90 1.50 -13.56
CA ARG A 10 9.52 0.70 -12.40
C ARG A 10 8.01 0.53 -12.42
N THR A 11 7.51 -0.20 -11.46
CA THR A 11 6.08 -0.41 -11.33
C THR A 11 5.59 0.25 -10.06
N LEU A 12 4.52 1.03 -10.20
CA LEU A 12 3.83 1.62 -9.07
C LEU A 12 2.67 0.70 -8.72
N MET A 13 2.63 0.25 -7.48
CA MET A 13 1.52 -0.55 -6.99
C MET A 13 0.75 0.27 -5.98
N ARG A 14 -0.57 0.32 -6.16
CA ARG A 14 -1.47 0.93 -5.17
C ARG A 14 -2.37 -0.14 -4.61
N ILE A 15 -2.50 -0.14 -3.30
CA ILE A 15 -3.36 -1.08 -2.59
C ILE A 15 -4.39 -0.27 -1.84
N HIS A 16 -5.66 -0.45 -2.20
CA HIS A 16 -6.78 0.28 -1.60
C HIS A 16 -7.51 -0.65 -0.64
N ILE A 17 -7.50 -0.30 0.63
CA ILE A 17 -8.16 -1.09 1.68
C ILE A 17 -8.84 -0.12 2.63
N GLY A 18 -9.50 -0.65 3.65
CA GLY A 18 -10.14 0.17 4.67
C GLY A 18 -9.28 0.27 5.91
N GLU A 19 -9.44 1.36 6.63
CA GLU A 19 -8.66 1.58 7.84
C GLU A 19 -8.92 0.52 8.90
N SER A 20 -10.16 0.02 8.97
CA SER A 20 -10.51 -0.96 9.98
C SER A 20 -10.21 -2.40 9.59
N ASP A 21 -9.70 -2.61 8.38
CA ASP A 21 -9.34 -3.96 7.95
C ASP A 21 -8.23 -4.52 8.82
N LYS A 22 -8.32 -5.81 9.13
CA LYS A 22 -7.39 -6.48 10.04
C LYS A 22 -6.73 -7.68 9.39
N TRP A 23 -5.57 -8.02 9.89
CA TRP A 23 -4.87 -9.26 9.56
C TRP A 23 -4.29 -9.81 10.83
N HIS A 24 -4.81 -10.97 11.27
CA HIS A 24 -4.35 -11.63 12.50
C HIS A 24 -4.33 -10.67 13.68
N GLY A 25 -5.39 -9.86 13.80
CA GLY A 25 -5.56 -8.99 14.96
C GLY A 25 -4.87 -7.65 14.89
N LYS A 26 -4.10 -7.37 13.83
CA LYS A 26 -3.46 -6.07 13.69
C LYS A 26 -4.01 -5.35 12.47
N PRO A 27 -3.86 -4.04 12.41
CA PRO A 27 -4.33 -3.31 11.22
C PRO A 27 -3.71 -3.87 9.95
N LEU A 28 -4.53 -4.11 8.94
CA LEU A 28 -4.06 -4.72 7.70
C LEU A 28 -2.96 -3.88 7.05
N HIS A 29 -3.13 -2.55 7.04
CA HIS A 29 -2.11 -1.72 6.38
C HIS A 29 -0.76 -1.84 7.08
N GLU A 30 -0.73 -1.98 8.41
CA GLU A 30 0.53 -2.18 9.11
C GLU A 30 1.15 -3.53 8.77
N ALA A 31 0.31 -4.57 8.71
CA ALA A 31 0.81 -5.90 8.36
C ALA A 31 1.42 -5.92 6.96
N ILE A 32 0.78 -5.21 6.02
CA ILE A 32 1.29 -5.15 4.65
C ILE A 32 2.63 -4.40 4.62
N VAL A 33 2.72 -3.27 5.32
CA VAL A 33 3.98 -2.52 5.35
C VAL A 33 5.10 -3.37 5.92
N GLU A 34 4.83 -4.11 6.99
CA GLU A 34 5.83 -5.00 7.56
C GLU A 34 6.28 -6.08 6.59
N MET A 35 5.33 -6.65 5.88
CA MET A 35 5.65 -7.69 4.90
C MET A 35 6.52 -7.14 3.78
N LEU A 36 6.18 -5.97 3.26
CA LEU A 36 6.96 -5.32 2.21
C LEU A 36 8.38 -5.01 2.68
N ARG A 37 8.49 -4.52 3.90
CA ARG A 37 9.78 -4.20 4.47
C ARG A 37 10.66 -5.43 4.59
N LYS A 38 10.09 -6.52 5.08
CA LYS A 38 10.83 -7.78 5.21
C LYS A 38 11.26 -8.33 3.87
N ASP A 39 10.47 -8.10 2.84
CA ASP A 39 10.81 -8.56 1.50
C ASP A 39 11.77 -7.63 0.77
N GLY A 40 12.25 -6.60 1.44
CA GLY A 40 13.30 -5.76 0.90
C GLY A 40 12.81 -4.64 0.00
N PHE A 41 11.53 -4.29 0.06
CA PHE A 41 11.04 -3.13 -0.66
C PHE A 41 11.71 -1.88 -0.09
N SER A 42 12.09 -0.95 -0.96
CA SER A 42 12.84 0.22 -0.54
C SER A 42 12.01 1.26 0.17
N GLY A 43 10.69 1.19 0.04
CA GLY A 43 9.83 2.12 0.76
C GLY A 43 8.38 1.86 0.48
N ALA A 44 7.53 2.41 1.32
CA ALA A 44 6.09 2.36 1.14
C ALA A 44 5.49 3.59 1.78
N THR A 45 4.46 4.12 1.16
CA THR A 45 3.74 5.27 1.68
C THR A 45 2.31 4.85 1.99
N VAL A 46 1.83 5.25 3.16
CA VAL A 46 0.45 4.98 3.55
C VAL A 46 -0.30 6.30 3.55
N LEU A 47 -1.36 6.37 2.76
CA LEU A 47 -2.20 7.56 2.66
C LEU A 47 -3.57 7.23 3.24
N ARG A 48 -4.11 8.15 3.98
CA ARG A 48 -5.42 7.99 4.57
C ARG A 48 -6.37 8.94 3.87
N GLY A 49 -7.43 8.40 3.27
CA GLY A 49 -8.41 9.23 2.61
C GLY A 49 -9.24 10.00 3.62
N VAL A 50 -9.63 11.21 3.25
CA VAL A 50 -10.48 12.02 4.13
C VAL A 50 -11.94 11.68 3.98
N ALA A 51 -12.30 10.97 2.89
CA ALA A 51 -13.67 10.54 2.63
C ALA A 51 -13.63 9.53 1.51
N GLY A 52 -14.68 8.71 1.40
CA GLY A 52 -14.78 7.79 0.30
C GLY A 52 -15.49 6.50 0.69
N TYR A 53 -15.63 5.60 -0.28
CA TYR A 53 -16.20 4.28 -0.03
C TYR A 53 -15.58 3.31 -1.03
N GLY A 54 -15.64 2.04 -0.68
CA GLY A 54 -15.15 0.97 -1.53
C GLY A 54 -16.10 -0.20 -1.51
N GLY A 55 -15.65 -1.35 -2.00
CA GLY A 55 -16.51 -2.51 -2.19
C GLY A 55 -17.28 -2.92 -0.95
N SER A 56 -16.65 -2.92 0.20
CA SER A 56 -17.31 -3.31 1.45
C SER A 56 -17.41 -2.16 2.43
N SER A 57 -17.09 -0.95 2.03
CA SER A 57 -17.11 0.22 2.90
C SER A 57 -18.35 1.05 2.67
N ILE A 58 -18.76 1.76 3.71
CA ILE A 58 -19.86 2.71 3.62
C ILE A 58 -19.26 4.06 3.26
N TYR A 59 -20.00 4.84 2.44
CA TYR A 59 -19.57 6.19 2.11
C TYR A 59 -19.53 7.04 3.39
N HIS A 60 -18.44 7.77 3.56
CA HIS A 60 -18.26 8.63 4.73
C HIS A 60 -18.21 10.08 4.31
N THR A 61 -19.04 10.90 4.92
CA THR A 61 -19.00 12.34 4.78
C THR A 61 -18.31 12.91 6.00
N ASP A 62 -18.00 14.21 5.98
CA ASP A 62 -17.40 14.86 7.13
C ASP A 62 -18.16 14.56 8.41
N LYS A 63 -19.48 14.57 8.31
CA LYS A 63 -20.33 14.33 9.46
C LYS A 63 -20.15 12.93 10.01
N LEU A 64 -20.04 11.95 9.11
CA LEU A 64 -19.89 10.56 9.51
C LEU A 64 -18.46 10.22 9.89
N LEU A 65 -17.48 10.94 9.37
CA LEU A 65 -16.08 10.65 9.66
C LEU A 65 -15.78 10.68 11.14
N ARG A 66 -16.46 11.54 11.88
CA ARG A 66 -16.23 11.62 13.31
C ARG A 66 -16.77 10.41 14.05
N LEU A 67 -17.70 9.70 13.45
CA LEU A 67 -18.32 8.53 14.06
C LEU A 67 -17.77 7.23 13.53
N SER A 68 -17.19 7.26 12.35
CA SER A 68 -16.67 6.06 11.70
C SER A 68 -15.15 6.08 11.68
N GLN A 69 -14.57 4.91 11.88
CA GLN A 69 -13.12 4.75 11.84
C GLN A 69 -12.67 4.08 10.56
N ASP A 70 -13.60 3.79 9.65
CA ASP A 70 -13.26 3.04 8.45
C ASP A 70 -13.05 3.96 7.26
N LEU A 71 -11.96 4.71 7.30
CA LEU A 71 -11.59 5.57 6.19
C LEU A 71 -10.78 4.79 5.17
N PRO A 72 -10.78 5.24 3.91
CA PRO A 72 -9.96 4.56 2.89
C PRO A 72 -8.48 4.71 3.20
N ILE A 73 -7.75 3.64 2.97
CA ILE A 73 -6.29 3.62 3.09
C ILE A 73 -5.73 3.24 1.74
N VAL A 74 -4.71 3.97 1.28
CA VAL A 74 -4.01 3.65 0.05
C VAL A 74 -2.54 3.47 0.38
N LEU A 75 -2.01 2.30 0.06
CA LEU A 75 -0.57 2.08 0.16
C LEU A 75 0.02 2.23 -1.23
N GLU A 76 1.16 2.92 -1.32
CA GLU A 76 1.87 3.08 -2.58
C GLU A 76 3.29 2.59 -2.45
N VAL A 77 3.72 1.78 -3.40
CA VAL A 77 5.12 1.37 -3.49
C VAL A 77 5.56 1.47 -4.93
N ILE A 78 6.84 1.76 -5.13
CA ILE A 78 7.45 1.77 -6.46
C ILE A 78 8.62 0.81 -6.38
N GLU A 79 8.60 -0.19 -7.25
CA GLU A 79 9.58 -1.27 -7.18
C GLU A 79 9.68 -1.95 -8.53
N SER A 80 10.64 -2.86 -8.68
CA SER A 80 10.76 -3.64 -9.89
C SER A 80 9.54 -4.54 -10.07
N ALA A 81 9.20 -4.82 -11.32
CA ALA A 81 8.05 -5.68 -11.61
C ALA A 81 8.23 -7.06 -10.98
N GLU A 82 9.45 -7.59 -11.02
CA GLU A 82 9.71 -8.92 -10.48
C GLU A 82 9.45 -8.99 -8.99
N ARG A 83 9.86 -7.97 -8.26
CA ARG A 83 9.69 -7.96 -6.82
C ARG A 83 8.21 -7.84 -6.46
N ILE A 84 7.48 -7.05 -7.22
CA ILE A 84 6.04 -6.91 -7.00
C ILE A 84 5.33 -8.22 -7.31
N GLU A 85 5.63 -8.84 -8.46
CA GLU A 85 5.01 -10.11 -8.82
C GLU A 85 5.19 -11.15 -7.74
N ARG A 86 6.34 -11.13 -7.09
CA ARG A 86 6.68 -12.12 -6.09
C ARG A 86 5.77 -12.05 -4.86
N ILE A 87 5.30 -10.86 -4.51
CA ILE A 87 4.50 -10.72 -3.30
C ILE A 87 3.00 -10.70 -3.56
N LEU A 88 2.56 -10.69 -4.82
CA LEU A 88 1.14 -10.65 -5.12
C LEU A 88 0.36 -11.82 -4.52
N PRO A 89 0.87 -13.07 -4.55
CA PRO A 89 0.11 -14.16 -3.92
C PRO A 89 -0.11 -13.94 -2.42
N ARG A 90 0.85 -13.33 -1.75
CA ARG A 90 0.70 -13.05 -0.32
C ARG A 90 -0.33 -11.96 -0.09
N LEU A 91 -0.31 -10.94 -0.94
CA LEU A 91 -1.33 -9.88 -0.85
C LEU A 91 -2.71 -10.44 -1.11
N ASP A 92 -2.83 -11.36 -2.06
CA ASP A 92 -4.12 -12.01 -2.35
C ASP A 92 -4.66 -12.71 -1.11
N GLU A 93 -3.78 -13.28 -0.32
CA GLU A 93 -4.15 -13.94 0.92
C GLU A 93 -4.58 -12.96 2.01
N MET A 94 -3.89 -11.82 2.08
CA MET A 94 -4.09 -10.86 3.16
C MET A 94 -5.27 -9.92 2.93
N VAL A 95 -5.51 -9.55 1.67
CA VAL A 95 -6.52 -8.57 1.33
C VAL A 95 -7.83 -9.27 1.01
N ASP A 96 -8.78 -9.18 1.93
CA ASP A 96 -10.07 -9.82 1.76
C ASP A 96 -10.97 -9.00 0.85
N GLY A 97 -11.06 -7.71 1.10
CA GLY A 97 -11.78 -6.79 0.23
C GLY A 97 -10.91 -5.59 -0.05
N GLY A 98 -10.74 -5.27 -1.32
CA GLY A 98 -9.89 -4.15 -1.67
C GLY A 98 -9.62 -4.13 -3.16
N LEU A 99 -8.65 -3.31 -3.54
CA LEU A 99 -8.30 -3.12 -4.94
C LEU A 99 -6.80 -2.94 -5.03
N ILE A 100 -6.17 -3.70 -5.92
CA ILE A 100 -4.74 -3.55 -6.17
C ILE A 100 -4.56 -3.20 -7.63
N THR A 101 -3.84 -2.11 -7.89
CA THR A 101 -3.56 -1.68 -9.25
C THR A 101 -2.07 -1.57 -9.46
N LEU A 102 -1.63 -1.81 -10.69
CA LEU A 102 -0.24 -1.67 -11.08
C LEU A 102 -0.18 -0.75 -12.28
N GLU A 103 0.83 0.11 -12.32
CA GLU A 103 1.06 0.93 -13.50
C GLU A 103 2.56 1.18 -13.64
N LYS A 104 2.99 1.37 -14.86
CA LYS A 104 4.38 1.65 -15.14
C LYS A 104 4.66 3.12 -14.87
N VAL A 105 5.78 3.39 -14.20
CA VAL A 105 6.21 4.76 -13.95
C VAL A 105 7.66 4.87 -14.31
N ARG A 106 8.06 6.08 -14.65
CA ARG A 106 9.47 6.37 -14.95
C ARG A 106 10.06 7.06 -13.72
N VAL A 107 11.04 6.42 -13.11
CA VAL A 107 11.72 6.99 -11.95
C VAL A 107 12.85 7.88 -12.44
N ILE A 108 12.79 9.14 -12.09
CA ILE A 108 13.82 10.10 -12.46
C ILE A 108 14.96 10.05 -11.47
N LEU A 109 14.63 9.87 -10.21
CA LEU A 109 15.63 9.89 -9.15
C LEU A 109 15.12 9.09 -7.97
N TYR A 110 15.91 8.16 -7.52
CA TYR A 110 15.75 7.54 -6.21
C TYR A 110 17.13 7.35 -5.61
N ARG A 111 17.32 7.80 -4.39
CA ARG A 111 18.51 7.46 -3.64
C ARG A 111 18.16 7.47 -2.16
N PRO A 112 18.62 6.45 -1.45
CA PRO A 112 18.37 6.40 -0.01
C PRO A 112 19.17 7.49 0.69
N ALA A 113 18.62 7.97 1.80
CA ALA A 113 19.31 8.96 2.59
C ALA A 113 20.54 8.34 3.23
N LYS A 114 21.57 9.16 3.39
CA LYS A 114 22.73 8.73 4.15
C LYS A 114 22.41 8.75 5.63
N LYS A 115 22.99 7.84 6.34
CA LYS A 115 22.85 7.78 7.80
C LYS A 115 24.00 8.46 8.48
#